data_e78dd5abd79f0f74412f8c11365c5465
#
_entry.id   e78dd5abd79f0f74412f8c11365c5465
#
_cell.length_a   1.000
_cell.length_b   1.000
_cell.length_c   1.000
_cell.angle_alpha   90.00
_cell.angle_beta   90.00
_cell.angle_gamma   90.00
#
_symmetry.space_group_name_H-M   'P 1'
#
loop_
_entity.id
_entity.type
_entity.pdbx_description
1 polymer ?
#
loop_
_entity_poly.entity_id
_entity_poly.type
_entity_poly.pdbx_seq_one_letter_code
_entity_poly.pdbx_strand_id
1 'polypeptide(L)'
;MNFINENENKAIKLFEKQGVAAFRYNNVIKEIVNFIKKQFSKTKSSNIIVPQHISNKIDMLEKSKIIVNIVNNYDADFLSGSGTTILNNSKLNSNNKLENITIKITAYSYNDILYTRTLTNSLYHELNHCYEFYKRLINGEDYYEFPQKLFTNNHYKYLELSSNKITNYIKLVLYRLFFKTEYNALISSVYPDLLEYGTNKNNYREDLKNVQAFIIYEKIKNNIHILDDLTEDDWNDLMFFCNNEEATNNSFGDFYIRAKSITSFKNKFKKTIKYKLVNMFKDIMHTSFLFYEPDDIKKEHNFIKKMHEALINGKIRT
;
A
#
# COMPACT_ATOMS: atom_id res chain seq x y z
N MET A 1 14.71 10.43 -25.09
CA MET A 1 13.53 11.00 -24.39
C MET A 1 12.25 10.16 -24.52
N ASN A 2 12.09 9.32 -25.56
CA ASN A 2 10.85 8.54 -25.78
C ASN A 2 10.73 7.24 -24.95
N PHE A 3 11.82 6.70 -24.42
CA PHE A 3 11.79 5.45 -23.64
C PHE A 3 11.08 5.57 -22.28
N ILE A 4 11.21 6.71 -21.62
CA ILE A 4 10.54 6.96 -20.32
C ILE A 4 9.03 7.01 -20.52
N ASN A 5 8.54 7.66 -21.59
CA ASN A 5 7.12 7.77 -21.89
C ASN A 5 6.46 6.43 -22.26
N GLU A 6 7.17 5.54 -22.93
CA GLU A 6 6.60 4.24 -23.31
C GLU A 6 6.45 3.30 -22.09
N ASN A 7 7.44 3.28 -21.20
CA ASN A 7 7.37 2.51 -19.96
C ASN A 7 6.36 3.10 -18.96
N GLU A 8 6.24 4.42 -18.87
CA GLU A 8 5.17 5.10 -18.13
C GLU A 8 3.79 4.68 -18.62
N ASN A 9 3.56 4.70 -19.93
CA ASN A 9 2.29 4.28 -20.51
C ASN A 9 2.00 2.78 -20.27
N LYS A 10 3.01 1.92 -20.34
CA LYS A 10 2.87 0.50 -19.98
C LYS A 10 2.53 0.32 -18.50
N ALA A 11 3.19 1.07 -17.62
CA ALA A 11 2.92 1.08 -16.19
C ALA A 11 1.49 1.54 -15.89
N ILE A 12 1.05 2.65 -16.48
CA ILE A 12 -0.32 3.14 -16.32
C ILE A 12 -1.33 2.08 -16.75
N LYS A 13 -1.16 1.47 -17.93
CA LYS A 13 -2.07 0.42 -18.42
C LYS A 13 -2.09 -0.82 -17.53
N LEU A 14 -0.94 -1.22 -16.99
CA LEU A 14 -0.84 -2.35 -16.07
C LEU A 14 -1.59 -2.03 -14.76
N PHE A 15 -1.35 -0.86 -14.19
CA PHE A 15 -1.99 -0.42 -12.96
C PHE A 15 -3.49 -0.20 -13.15
N GLU A 16 -3.93 0.32 -14.27
CA GLU A 16 -5.36 0.46 -14.60
C GLU A 16 -6.06 -0.90 -14.65
N LYS A 17 -5.41 -1.94 -15.19
CA LYS A 17 -5.93 -3.32 -15.16
C LYS A 17 -6.01 -3.88 -13.74
N GLN A 18 -5.09 -3.50 -12.87
CA GLN A 18 -5.06 -3.92 -11.46
C GLN A 18 -5.95 -3.05 -10.57
N GLY A 19 -6.62 -2.03 -11.10
CA GLY A 19 -7.41 -1.08 -10.34
C GLY A 19 -6.56 -0.03 -9.61
N VAL A 20 -5.30 0.14 -10.00
CA VAL A 20 -4.34 1.04 -9.37
C VAL A 20 -3.87 2.07 -10.40
N ALA A 21 -4.28 3.30 -10.29
CA ALA A 21 -3.94 4.31 -11.28
C ALA A 21 -3.37 5.62 -10.72
N ALA A 22 -2.98 5.67 -9.44
CA ALA A 22 -2.35 6.88 -8.89
C ALA A 22 -1.08 7.28 -9.65
N PHE A 23 -0.46 6.33 -10.35
CA PHE A 23 0.73 6.58 -11.17
C PHE A 23 0.51 7.60 -12.30
N ARG A 24 -0.71 7.68 -12.85
CA ARG A 24 -1.06 8.72 -13.84
C ARG A 24 -0.88 10.15 -13.31
N TYR A 25 -0.85 10.32 -11.98
CA TYR A 25 -0.67 11.60 -11.31
C TYR A 25 0.77 11.89 -10.89
N ASN A 26 1.75 11.09 -11.37
CA ASN A 26 3.16 11.22 -10.98
C ASN A 26 3.68 12.66 -11.06
N ASN A 27 3.39 13.37 -12.17
CA ASN A 27 3.83 14.75 -12.35
C ASN A 27 3.17 15.71 -11.35
N VAL A 28 1.89 15.49 -11.04
CA VAL A 28 1.16 16.30 -10.05
C VAL A 28 1.66 16.02 -8.65
N ILE A 29 1.94 14.75 -8.33
CA ILE A 29 2.53 14.35 -7.04
C ILE A 29 3.89 15.01 -6.85
N LYS A 30 4.76 15.01 -7.87
CA LYS A 30 6.06 15.71 -7.84
C LYS A 30 5.88 17.22 -7.62
N GLU A 31 4.89 17.84 -8.25
CA GLU A 31 4.60 19.26 -8.06
C GLU A 31 4.14 19.54 -6.61
N ILE A 32 3.26 18.69 -6.06
CA ILE A 32 2.81 18.78 -4.67
C ILE A 32 3.99 18.65 -3.71
N VAL A 33 4.84 17.63 -3.89
CA VAL A 33 6.03 17.39 -3.07
C VAL A 33 6.97 18.60 -3.11
N ASN A 34 7.26 19.13 -4.29
CA ASN A 34 8.11 20.29 -4.46
C ASN A 34 7.52 21.55 -3.80
N PHE A 35 6.21 21.75 -3.91
CA PHE A 35 5.51 22.83 -3.22
C PHE A 35 5.67 22.70 -1.70
N ILE A 36 5.42 21.51 -1.14
CA ILE A 36 5.51 21.27 0.30
C ILE A 36 6.95 21.48 0.80
N LYS A 37 7.96 20.96 0.08
CA LYS A 37 9.39 21.19 0.40
C LYS A 37 9.72 22.69 0.47
N LYS A 38 9.29 23.43 -0.54
CA LYS A 38 9.53 24.88 -0.63
C LYS A 38 8.83 25.64 0.50
N GLN A 39 7.60 25.28 0.84
CA GLN A 39 6.87 25.90 1.93
C GLN A 39 7.51 25.58 3.29
N PHE A 40 7.78 24.30 3.55
CA PHE A 40 8.42 23.88 4.80
C PHE A 40 9.79 24.53 5.01
N SER A 41 10.62 24.60 3.98
CA SER A 41 11.93 25.27 4.08
C SER A 41 11.82 26.77 4.41
N LYS A 42 10.77 27.44 3.93
CA LYS A 42 10.55 28.88 4.15
C LYS A 42 9.90 29.20 5.49
N THR A 43 8.85 28.45 5.86
CA THR A 43 7.96 28.83 6.97
C THR A 43 8.16 27.97 8.20
N LYS A 44 8.81 26.82 8.07
CA LYS A 44 8.88 25.77 9.10
C LYS A 44 7.51 25.35 9.64
N SER A 45 6.45 25.60 8.86
CA SER A 45 5.09 25.28 9.26
C SER A 45 4.90 23.78 9.35
N SER A 46 4.36 23.33 10.47
CA SER A 46 3.99 21.92 10.68
C SER A 46 2.71 21.52 9.93
N ASN A 47 1.96 22.48 9.39
CA ASN A 47 0.71 22.21 8.68
C ASN A 47 0.71 22.98 7.36
N ILE A 48 0.75 22.28 6.24
CA ILE A 48 0.80 22.85 4.90
C ILE A 48 -0.41 22.37 4.11
N ILE A 49 -1.17 23.34 3.57
CA ILE A 49 -2.30 23.09 2.70
C ILE A 49 -1.83 23.29 1.25
N VAL A 50 -2.05 22.27 0.42
CA VAL A 50 -1.74 22.35 -1.02
C VAL A 50 -2.72 23.29 -1.70
N PRO A 51 -2.27 24.25 -2.53
CA PRO A 51 -3.14 25.18 -3.26
C PRO A 51 -4.12 24.43 -4.16
N GLN A 52 -5.35 24.96 -4.25
CA GLN A 52 -6.42 24.34 -5.04
C GLN A 52 -6.07 24.19 -6.52
N HIS A 53 -5.31 25.12 -7.10
CA HIS A 53 -4.90 25.04 -8.49
C HIS A 53 -3.93 23.90 -8.80
N ILE A 54 -3.21 23.39 -7.78
CA ILE A 54 -2.36 22.20 -7.90
C ILE A 54 -3.22 20.93 -7.70
N SER A 55 -4.04 20.88 -6.66
CA SER A 55 -4.89 19.71 -6.39
C SER A 55 -5.93 19.46 -7.49
N ASN A 56 -6.44 20.49 -8.15
CA ASN A 56 -7.36 20.37 -9.28
C ASN A 56 -6.74 19.76 -10.55
N LYS A 57 -5.42 19.62 -10.62
CA LYS A 57 -4.75 18.89 -11.70
C LYS A 57 -4.96 17.37 -11.60
N ILE A 58 -5.44 16.88 -10.46
CA ILE A 58 -5.90 15.51 -10.28
C ILE A 58 -7.33 15.46 -10.85
N ASP A 59 -7.44 14.99 -12.08
CA ASP A 59 -8.66 15.10 -12.90
C ASP A 59 -9.91 14.46 -12.29
N MET A 60 -9.74 13.43 -11.43
CA MET A 60 -10.84 12.79 -10.70
C MET A 60 -11.34 13.58 -9.48
N LEU A 61 -10.61 14.62 -9.05
CA LEU A 61 -10.93 15.40 -7.84
C LEU A 61 -11.42 16.81 -8.20
N GLU A 62 -12.41 17.31 -7.46
CA GLU A 62 -12.86 18.70 -7.54
C GLU A 62 -13.08 19.26 -6.12
N LYS A 63 -12.66 20.50 -5.87
CA LYS A 63 -12.76 21.16 -4.55
C LYS A 63 -12.17 20.34 -3.38
N SER A 64 -11.23 19.46 -3.69
CA SER A 64 -10.59 18.60 -2.71
C SER A 64 -9.44 19.30 -2.00
N LYS A 65 -9.18 18.91 -0.75
CA LYS A 65 -8.10 19.47 0.07
C LYS A 65 -7.02 18.42 0.29
N ILE A 66 -5.76 18.80 0.09
CA ILE A 66 -4.60 18.01 0.48
C ILE A 66 -3.89 18.76 1.59
N ILE A 67 -3.81 18.14 2.77
CA ILE A 67 -3.25 18.71 3.98
C ILE A 67 -2.07 17.83 4.40
N VAL A 68 -0.90 18.44 4.58
CA VAL A 68 0.30 17.74 5.05
C VAL A 68 0.67 18.24 6.42
N ASN A 69 0.65 17.35 7.40
CA ASN A 69 1.16 17.60 8.75
C ASN A 69 2.60 17.09 8.82
N ILE A 70 3.53 17.97 9.16
CA ILE A 70 4.95 17.64 9.31
C ILE A 70 5.26 17.51 10.79
N VAL A 71 5.76 16.34 11.17
CA VAL A 71 6.10 16.01 12.56
C VAL A 71 7.60 15.78 12.65
N ASN A 72 8.26 16.46 13.60
CA ASN A 72 9.64 16.14 13.94
C ASN A 72 9.65 14.81 14.70
N ASN A 73 10.28 13.82 14.12
CA ASN A 73 10.39 12.51 14.73
C ASN A 73 11.84 12.03 14.62
N TYR A 74 12.47 11.89 15.78
CA TYR A 74 13.87 11.47 15.89
C TYR A 74 14.04 9.95 15.80
N ASP A 75 12.95 9.21 16.06
CA ASP A 75 12.91 7.73 16.09
C ASP A 75 12.08 7.15 14.95
N ALA A 76 11.66 7.97 13.98
CA ALA A 76 10.84 7.48 12.88
C ALA A 76 11.61 6.48 12.03
N ASP A 77 11.12 5.25 12.03
CA ASP A 77 11.44 4.32 10.95
C ASP A 77 11.09 5.03 9.62
N PHE A 78 12.06 5.20 8.73
CA PHE A 78 11.93 5.94 7.45
C PHE A 78 10.75 5.49 6.58
N LEU A 79 10.08 4.42 6.99
CA LEU A 79 8.98 3.77 6.27
C LEU A 79 7.59 4.10 6.85
N SER A 80 7.51 4.86 7.93
CA SER A 80 6.28 5.08 8.68
C SER A 80 5.49 6.34 8.31
N GLY A 81 5.48 6.76 7.06
CA GLY A 81 4.52 7.75 6.58
C GLY A 81 3.10 7.25 6.81
N SER A 82 2.21 8.12 7.28
CA SER A 82 0.79 7.80 7.40
C SER A 82 -0.04 8.79 6.58
N GLY A 83 -1.08 8.27 5.94
CA GLY A 83 -2.08 9.05 5.25
C GLY A 83 -3.47 8.66 5.69
N THR A 84 -4.44 9.50 5.39
CA THR A 84 -5.85 9.21 5.57
C THR A 84 -6.65 9.98 4.55
N THR A 85 -7.43 9.26 3.77
CA THR A 85 -8.42 9.85 2.86
C THR A 85 -9.76 9.94 3.58
N ILE A 86 -10.29 11.15 3.72
CA ILE A 86 -11.60 11.41 4.33
C ILE A 86 -12.58 11.71 3.21
N LEU A 87 -13.54 10.84 3.06
CA LEU A 87 -14.59 10.87 2.04
C LEU A 87 -15.87 11.45 2.65
N ASN A 88 -15.89 12.74 2.93
CA ASN A 88 -17.04 13.41 3.58
C ASN A 88 -18.26 13.45 2.64
N ASN A 89 -19.14 12.43 2.70
CA ASN A 89 -20.33 12.32 1.84
C ASN A 89 -20.05 12.55 0.36
N SER A 90 -18.89 12.12 -0.10
CA SER A 90 -18.42 12.38 -1.44
C SER A 90 -19.30 11.68 -2.45
N LYS A 91 -19.79 12.43 -3.39
CA LYS A 91 -20.54 11.95 -4.55
C LYS A 91 -19.80 12.36 -5.79
N LEU A 92 -20.09 11.72 -6.92
CA LEU A 92 -19.71 12.26 -8.21
C LEU A 92 -20.57 13.50 -8.47
N ASN A 93 -19.91 14.59 -8.87
CA ASN A 93 -20.61 15.78 -9.35
C ASN A 93 -21.11 15.58 -10.80
N SER A 94 -21.75 16.62 -11.35
CA SER A 94 -22.24 16.63 -12.73
C SER A 94 -21.14 16.38 -13.79
N ASN A 95 -19.87 16.59 -13.43
CA ASN A 95 -18.69 16.36 -14.28
C ASN A 95 -18.04 15.00 -14.03
N ASN A 96 -18.69 14.10 -13.31
CA ASN A 96 -18.16 12.80 -12.90
C ASN A 96 -16.84 12.89 -12.10
N LYS A 97 -16.72 13.89 -11.23
CA LYS A 97 -15.55 14.06 -10.34
C LYS A 97 -15.95 13.89 -8.89
N LEU A 98 -15.02 13.44 -8.08
CA LEU A 98 -15.16 13.38 -6.63
C LEU A 98 -15.06 14.78 -6.02
N GLU A 99 -16.07 15.20 -5.26
CA GLU A 99 -16.06 16.48 -4.59
C GLU A 99 -15.77 16.33 -3.08
N ASN A 100 -15.19 17.41 -2.52
CA ASN A 100 -15.02 17.58 -1.07
C ASN A 100 -14.20 16.48 -0.38
N ILE A 101 -13.30 15.83 -1.10
CA ILE A 101 -12.34 14.88 -0.54
C ILE A 101 -11.29 15.65 0.28
N THR A 102 -10.96 15.14 1.45
CA THR A 102 -9.81 15.62 2.22
C THR A 102 -8.78 14.52 2.35
N ILE A 103 -7.59 14.74 1.78
CA ILE A 103 -6.43 13.86 1.93
C ILE A 103 -5.53 14.47 3.01
N LYS A 104 -5.34 13.76 4.11
CA LYS A 104 -4.42 14.15 5.18
C LYS A 104 -3.20 13.25 5.14
N ILE A 105 -2.01 13.85 5.07
CA ILE A 105 -0.72 13.16 5.09
C ILE A 105 0.04 13.57 6.34
N THR A 106 0.60 12.62 7.05
CA THR A 106 1.61 12.89 8.07
C THR A 106 2.98 12.57 7.48
N ALA A 107 3.79 13.59 7.31
CA ALA A 107 5.17 13.47 6.86
C ALA A 107 6.13 13.71 8.03
N TYR A 108 7.30 13.12 7.96
CA TYR A 108 8.30 13.26 9.02
C TYR A 108 9.46 14.11 8.56
N SER A 109 10.01 14.89 9.51
CA SER A 109 11.25 15.63 9.33
C SER A 109 12.22 15.32 10.46
N TYR A 110 13.52 15.47 10.17
CA TYR A 110 14.60 15.41 11.14
C TYR A 110 15.53 16.57 10.89
N ASN A 111 15.83 17.36 11.92
CA ASN A 111 16.66 18.56 11.80
C ASN A 111 16.26 19.44 10.60
N ASP A 112 14.97 19.73 10.47
CA ASP A 112 14.41 20.55 9.38
C ASP A 112 14.55 19.96 7.96
N ILE A 113 14.95 18.69 7.85
CA ILE A 113 15.01 17.96 6.59
C ILE A 113 13.75 17.12 6.46
N LEU A 114 12.90 17.48 5.50
CA LEU A 114 11.68 16.72 5.20
C LEU A 114 12.03 15.43 4.43
N TYR A 115 11.56 14.31 4.93
CA TYR A 115 11.67 13.03 4.22
C TYR A 115 10.69 12.97 3.05
N THR A 116 11.19 13.26 1.86
CA THR A 116 10.36 13.33 0.65
C THR A 116 9.79 11.99 0.25
N ARG A 117 10.50 10.90 0.52
CA ARG A 117 10.06 9.54 0.21
C ARG A 117 8.75 9.19 0.93
N THR A 118 8.68 9.42 2.24
CA THR A 118 7.45 9.12 3.00
C THR A 118 6.28 9.96 2.52
N LEU A 119 6.52 11.22 2.19
CA LEU A 119 5.50 12.11 1.62
C LEU A 119 5.03 11.61 0.25
N THR A 120 5.95 11.28 -0.64
CA THR A 120 5.64 10.77 -1.99
C THR A 120 4.84 9.48 -1.92
N ASN A 121 5.30 8.51 -1.14
CA ASN A 121 4.63 7.21 -1.00
C ASN A 121 3.24 7.35 -0.37
N SER A 122 3.09 8.20 0.65
CA SER A 122 1.78 8.46 1.25
C SER A 122 0.82 9.12 0.27
N LEU A 123 1.28 10.04 -0.57
CA LEU A 123 0.44 10.65 -1.61
C LEU A 123 -0.02 9.63 -2.64
N TYR A 124 0.89 8.76 -3.12
CA TYR A 124 0.51 7.67 -4.03
C TYR A 124 -0.52 6.74 -3.39
N HIS A 125 -0.31 6.37 -2.14
CA HIS A 125 -1.18 5.49 -1.40
C HIS A 125 -2.60 6.07 -1.27
N GLU A 126 -2.72 7.31 -0.81
CA GLU A 126 -4.01 7.97 -0.62
C GLU A 126 -4.73 8.27 -1.94
N LEU A 127 -3.99 8.62 -2.98
CA LEU A 127 -4.57 8.82 -4.31
C LEU A 127 -5.06 7.50 -4.93
N ASN A 128 -4.46 6.36 -4.59
CA ASN A 128 -4.99 5.07 -4.99
C ASN A 128 -6.34 4.78 -4.33
N HIS A 129 -6.49 5.09 -3.04
CA HIS A 129 -7.79 4.97 -2.37
C HIS A 129 -8.85 5.86 -3.03
N CYS A 130 -8.50 7.11 -3.35
CA CYS A 130 -9.39 8.00 -4.11
C CYS A 130 -9.79 7.39 -5.45
N TYR A 131 -8.84 6.79 -6.17
CA TYR A 131 -9.10 6.21 -7.48
C TYR A 131 -9.97 4.94 -7.41
N GLU A 132 -9.72 4.04 -6.49
CA GLU A 132 -10.55 2.86 -6.27
C GLU A 132 -11.99 3.27 -5.94
N PHE A 133 -12.13 4.28 -5.09
CA PHE A 133 -13.42 4.84 -4.74
C PHE A 133 -14.14 5.47 -5.95
N TYR A 134 -13.42 6.30 -6.71
CA TYR A 134 -13.91 6.90 -7.94
C TYR A 134 -14.42 5.85 -8.94
N LYS A 135 -13.65 4.78 -9.15
CA LYS A 135 -14.03 3.68 -10.04
C LYS A 135 -15.32 2.99 -9.62
N ARG A 136 -15.50 2.75 -8.32
CA ARG A 136 -16.73 2.12 -7.81
C ARG A 136 -17.94 2.99 -8.05
N LEU A 137 -17.84 4.28 -7.74
CA LEU A 137 -18.95 5.22 -7.98
C LEU A 137 -19.32 5.32 -9.47
N ILE A 138 -18.34 5.34 -10.37
CA ILE A 138 -18.61 5.33 -11.82
C ILE A 138 -19.33 4.06 -12.25
N ASN A 139 -19.00 2.93 -11.63
CA ASN A 139 -19.65 1.65 -11.92
C ASN A 139 -21.05 1.52 -11.26
N GLY A 140 -21.52 2.53 -10.56
CA GLY A 140 -22.81 2.51 -9.87
C GLY A 140 -22.83 1.68 -8.59
N GLU A 141 -21.65 1.34 -8.05
CA GLU A 141 -21.54 0.64 -6.78
C GLU A 141 -21.86 1.61 -5.63
N ASP A 142 -22.69 1.15 -4.69
CA ASP A 142 -23.15 1.99 -3.59
C ASP A 142 -22.00 2.31 -2.62
N TYR A 143 -21.78 3.59 -2.36
CA TYR A 143 -20.70 4.05 -1.48
C TYR A 143 -20.89 3.66 -0.01
N TYR A 144 -22.16 3.54 0.42
CA TYR A 144 -22.47 3.24 1.83
C TYR A 144 -22.01 1.86 2.28
N GLU A 145 -21.72 0.96 1.35
CA GLU A 145 -21.09 -0.32 1.62
C GLU A 145 -19.56 -0.24 1.74
N PHE A 146 -18.96 0.92 1.41
CA PHE A 146 -17.55 1.15 1.70
C PHE A 146 -17.44 1.46 3.20
N PRO A 147 -16.81 0.63 3.98
CA PRO A 147 -16.85 0.79 5.41
C PRO A 147 -15.97 1.95 5.84
N GLN A 148 -16.55 3.13 5.98
CA GLN A 148 -15.97 4.19 6.80
C GLN A 148 -15.62 3.66 8.21
N LYS A 149 -16.36 2.64 8.68
CA LYS A 149 -16.09 1.93 9.94
C LYS A 149 -14.82 1.10 9.93
N LEU A 150 -14.27 0.69 8.78
CA LEU A 150 -13.09 -0.16 8.70
C LEU A 150 -11.77 0.59 8.81
N PHE A 151 -11.73 1.85 8.40
CA PHE A 151 -10.55 2.70 8.49
C PHE A 151 -10.41 3.44 9.84
N THR A 152 -11.37 3.30 10.73
CA THR A 152 -11.14 3.75 12.11
C THR A 152 -10.20 2.77 12.79
N ASN A 153 -9.22 3.27 13.54
CA ASN A 153 -8.29 2.50 14.40
C ASN A 153 -8.98 1.49 15.34
N ASN A 154 -10.31 1.41 15.29
CA ASN A 154 -11.12 0.58 16.16
C ASN A 154 -11.12 -0.91 15.78
N HIS A 155 -10.87 -1.27 14.52
CA HIS A 155 -10.88 -2.70 14.13
C HIS A 155 -9.74 -3.50 14.77
N TYR A 156 -8.56 -2.89 14.89
CA TYR A 156 -7.45 -3.53 15.56
C TYR A 156 -7.49 -3.43 17.09
N LYS A 157 -8.41 -2.64 17.66
CA LYS A 157 -8.56 -2.57 19.12
C LYS A 157 -8.99 -3.89 19.74
N TYR A 158 -9.63 -4.74 18.96
CA TYR A 158 -10.11 -6.04 19.42
C TYR A 158 -9.09 -7.18 19.18
N LEU A 159 -7.99 -6.92 18.50
CA LEU A 159 -6.94 -7.90 18.28
C LEU A 159 -5.77 -7.59 19.23
N GLU A 160 -5.93 -7.95 20.48
CA GLU A 160 -4.88 -7.92 21.50
C GLU A 160 -4.42 -9.36 21.75
N LEU A 161 -3.24 -9.68 21.25
CA LEU A 161 -2.64 -11.00 21.43
C LEU A 161 -1.70 -11.00 22.63
N SER A 162 -1.20 -12.18 23.01
CA SER A 162 -0.40 -12.41 24.21
C SER A 162 0.85 -11.52 24.32
N SER A 163 1.35 -11.02 23.21
CA SER A 163 2.46 -10.05 23.21
C SER A 163 2.33 -8.97 22.15
N ASN A 164 2.86 -7.78 22.42
CA ASN A 164 2.91 -6.67 21.46
C ASN A 164 3.66 -7.02 20.17
N LYS A 165 4.70 -7.87 20.25
CA LYS A 165 5.47 -8.33 19.09
C LYS A 165 4.59 -9.15 18.16
N ILE A 166 3.83 -10.09 18.71
CA ILE A 166 2.88 -10.94 17.97
C ILE A 166 1.78 -10.06 17.37
N THR A 167 1.17 -9.22 18.19
CA THR A 167 0.11 -8.30 17.76
C THR A 167 0.56 -7.43 16.57
N ASN A 168 1.73 -6.82 16.66
CA ASN A 168 2.26 -5.95 15.60
C ASN A 168 2.56 -6.74 14.32
N TYR A 169 3.08 -7.95 14.44
CA TYR A 169 3.33 -8.80 13.29
C TYR A 169 2.02 -9.21 12.60
N ILE A 170 1.03 -9.67 13.35
CA ILE A 170 -0.28 -10.06 12.81
C ILE A 170 -0.98 -8.86 12.16
N LYS A 171 -0.99 -7.70 12.81
CA LYS A 171 -1.52 -6.45 12.21
C LYS A 171 -0.83 -6.11 10.90
N LEU A 172 0.50 -6.22 10.83
CA LEU A 172 1.27 -5.99 9.60
C LEU A 172 0.85 -6.97 8.50
N VAL A 173 0.75 -8.25 8.82
CA VAL A 173 0.32 -9.31 7.87
C VAL A 173 -1.09 -9.02 7.35
N LEU A 174 -2.05 -8.78 8.25
CA LEU A 174 -3.43 -8.50 7.87
C LEU A 174 -3.51 -7.26 6.98
N TYR A 175 -2.91 -6.17 7.43
CA TYR A 175 -2.98 -4.88 6.75
C TYR A 175 -2.30 -4.90 5.37
N ARG A 176 -1.16 -5.54 5.23
CA ARG A 176 -0.35 -5.48 4.01
C ARG A 176 -0.54 -6.64 3.03
N LEU A 177 -1.06 -7.78 3.48
CA LEU A 177 -1.29 -8.91 2.59
C LEU A 177 -2.77 -9.19 2.32
N PHE A 178 -3.63 -8.84 3.26
CA PHE A 178 -5.02 -9.28 3.19
C PHE A 178 -5.98 -8.16 2.81
N PHE A 179 -5.73 -6.92 3.19
CA PHE A 179 -6.53 -5.80 2.70
C PHE A 179 -6.16 -5.49 1.25
N LYS A 180 -7.06 -5.79 0.34
CA LYS A 180 -6.81 -5.62 -1.10
C LYS A 180 -6.45 -4.18 -1.46
N THR A 181 -7.17 -3.21 -0.90
CA THR A 181 -6.91 -1.78 -1.14
C THR A 181 -5.54 -1.35 -0.66
N GLU A 182 -5.14 -1.80 0.53
CA GLU A 182 -3.83 -1.52 1.10
C GLU A 182 -2.70 -2.24 0.35
N TYR A 183 -2.96 -3.48 -0.05
CA TYR A 183 -2.04 -4.24 -0.88
C TYR A 183 -1.81 -3.56 -2.25
N ASN A 184 -2.89 -3.16 -2.93
CA ASN A 184 -2.81 -2.49 -4.23
C ASN A 184 -2.06 -1.16 -4.11
N ALA A 185 -2.37 -0.37 -3.07
CA ALA A 185 -1.69 0.90 -2.81
C ALA A 185 -0.19 0.70 -2.55
N LEU A 186 0.18 -0.38 -1.84
CA LEU A 186 1.58 -0.72 -1.60
C LEU A 186 2.32 -1.14 -2.88
N ILE A 187 1.71 -2.00 -3.70
CA ILE A 187 2.32 -2.44 -4.97
C ILE A 187 2.46 -1.27 -5.96
N SER A 188 1.54 -0.32 -5.94
CA SER A 188 1.61 0.86 -6.81
C SER A 188 2.81 1.75 -6.54
N SER A 189 3.38 1.71 -5.31
CA SER A 189 4.56 2.50 -4.96
C SER A 189 5.87 1.95 -5.53
N VAL A 190 5.89 0.69 -6.00
CA VAL A 190 7.11 0.03 -6.49
C VAL A 190 7.77 0.80 -7.63
N TYR A 191 7.01 1.17 -8.64
CA TYR A 191 7.58 1.88 -9.79
C TYR A 191 8.05 3.30 -9.46
N PRO A 192 7.29 4.12 -8.73
CA PRO A 192 7.77 5.40 -8.23
C PRO A 192 9.02 5.31 -7.37
N ASP A 193 9.09 4.34 -6.46
CA ASP A 193 10.29 4.10 -5.64
C ASP A 193 11.52 3.83 -6.51
N LEU A 194 11.36 3.00 -7.54
CA LEU A 194 12.46 2.70 -8.48
C LEU A 194 12.86 3.90 -9.34
N LEU A 195 11.91 4.76 -9.73
CA LEU A 195 12.23 5.99 -10.43
C LEU A 195 13.03 6.97 -9.58
N GLU A 196 12.77 7.02 -8.28
CA GLU A 196 13.41 7.96 -7.36
C GLU A 196 14.73 7.43 -6.80
N TYR A 197 14.78 6.14 -6.46
CA TYR A 197 15.89 5.53 -5.72
C TYR A 197 16.66 4.45 -6.48
N GLY A 198 16.17 4.02 -7.64
CA GLY A 198 16.87 3.09 -8.49
C GLY A 198 18.12 3.74 -9.09
N THR A 199 19.29 3.28 -8.66
CA THR A 199 20.57 3.86 -9.08
C THR A 199 21.24 3.11 -10.20
N ASN A 200 20.92 1.83 -10.37
CA ASN A 200 21.61 0.96 -11.30
C ASN A 200 20.67 -0.05 -11.95
N LYS A 201 20.28 0.24 -13.19
CA LYS A 201 19.41 -0.64 -13.99
C LYS A 201 19.94 -2.07 -14.16
N ASN A 202 21.25 -2.28 -13.91
CA ASN A 202 21.88 -3.58 -14.00
C ASN A 202 21.92 -4.35 -12.67
N ASN A 203 21.58 -3.70 -11.54
CA ASN A 203 21.57 -4.32 -10.22
C ASN A 203 20.24 -4.11 -9.50
N TYR A 204 19.16 -4.59 -10.12
CA TYR A 204 17.81 -4.46 -9.60
C TYR A 204 17.65 -5.01 -8.17
N ARG A 205 18.45 -5.99 -7.75
CA ARG A 205 18.38 -6.56 -6.39
C ARG A 205 18.79 -5.56 -5.32
N GLU A 206 19.78 -4.72 -5.60
CA GLU A 206 20.16 -3.63 -4.67
C GLU A 206 19.11 -2.52 -4.68
N ASP A 207 18.57 -2.19 -5.86
CA ASP A 207 17.54 -1.19 -5.98
C ASP A 207 16.24 -1.61 -5.25
N LEU A 208 15.86 -2.89 -5.34
CA LEU A 208 14.71 -3.44 -4.62
C LEU A 208 14.81 -3.27 -3.10
N LYS A 209 16.01 -3.29 -2.52
CA LYS A 209 16.19 -3.05 -1.08
C LYS A 209 15.70 -1.66 -0.65
N ASN A 210 15.57 -0.74 -1.59
CA ASN A 210 15.05 0.59 -1.37
C ASN A 210 13.55 0.71 -1.67
N VAL A 211 12.89 -0.32 -2.19
CA VAL A 211 11.47 -0.33 -2.50
C VAL A 211 10.65 -0.66 -1.27
N GLN A 212 9.70 0.21 -0.89
CA GLN A 212 8.90 0.03 0.32
C GLN A 212 8.16 -1.31 0.34
N ALA A 213 7.56 -1.69 -0.78
CA ALA A 213 6.85 -2.97 -0.89
C ALA A 213 7.77 -4.16 -0.66
N PHE A 214 9.02 -4.10 -1.16
CA PHE A 214 10.00 -5.17 -0.97
C PHE A 214 10.49 -5.23 0.49
N ILE A 215 10.71 -4.09 1.14
CA ILE A 215 11.09 -4.03 2.55
C ILE A 215 9.99 -4.65 3.43
N ILE A 216 8.72 -4.35 3.15
CA ILE A 216 7.58 -4.94 3.86
C ILE A 216 7.49 -6.45 3.60
N TYR A 217 7.68 -6.88 2.34
CA TYR A 217 7.75 -8.30 1.99
C TYR A 217 8.82 -9.04 2.80
N GLU A 218 10.06 -8.53 2.83
CA GLU A 218 11.16 -9.12 3.61
C GLU A 218 10.85 -9.11 5.11
N LYS A 219 10.26 -8.03 5.64
CA LYS A 219 9.88 -7.95 7.05
C LYS A 219 8.85 -9.01 7.44
N ILE A 220 7.84 -9.24 6.61
CA ILE A 220 6.83 -10.27 6.86
C ILE A 220 7.46 -11.67 6.72
N LYS A 221 8.21 -11.91 5.65
CA LYS A 221 8.84 -13.20 5.35
C LYS A 221 9.82 -13.62 6.43
N ASN A 222 10.71 -12.72 6.86
CA ASN A 222 11.76 -13.03 7.84
C ASN A 222 11.21 -13.23 9.26
N ASN A 223 10.00 -12.75 9.54
CA ASN A 223 9.35 -12.88 10.85
C ASN A 223 8.19 -13.90 10.84
N ILE A 224 8.05 -14.72 9.81
CA ILE A 224 6.95 -15.69 9.71
C ILE A 224 6.97 -16.73 10.85
N HIS A 225 8.13 -16.96 11.45
CA HIS A 225 8.30 -17.85 12.61
C HIS A 225 7.52 -17.36 13.84
N ILE A 226 7.18 -16.06 13.93
CA ILE A 226 6.33 -15.51 15.02
C ILE A 226 4.99 -16.24 15.09
N LEU A 227 4.50 -16.80 13.98
CA LEU A 227 3.29 -17.61 13.97
C LEU A 227 3.41 -18.90 14.80
N ASP A 228 4.62 -19.36 15.08
CA ASP A 228 4.87 -20.54 15.89
C ASP A 228 4.83 -20.21 17.40
N ASP A 229 4.97 -18.92 17.74
CA ASP A 229 4.92 -18.40 19.11
C ASP A 229 3.48 -18.10 19.58
N LEU A 230 2.45 -18.16 18.68
CA LEU A 230 1.06 -17.92 19.05
C LEU A 230 0.56 -19.04 19.99
N THR A 231 -0.03 -18.62 21.11
CA THR A 231 -0.74 -19.50 22.02
C THR A 231 -2.05 -20.02 21.41
N GLU A 232 -2.72 -20.95 22.06
CA GLU A 232 -4.03 -21.43 21.60
C GLU A 232 -5.08 -20.33 21.70
N ASP A 233 -5.03 -19.49 22.72
CA ASP A 233 -5.92 -18.35 22.89
C ASP A 233 -5.69 -17.30 21.80
N ASP A 234 -4.43 -16.96 21.46
CA ASP A 234 -4.12 -16.08 20.33
C ASP A 234 -4.72 -16.58 19.01
N TRP A 235 -4.66 -17.90 18.77
CA TRP A 235 -5.24 -18.50 17.58
C TRP A 235 -6.78 -18.46 17.59
N ASN A 236 -7.42 -18.58 18.76
CA ASN A 236 -8.86 -18.43 18.92
C ASN A 236 -9.27 -17.00 18.61
N ASP A 237 -8.58 -16.00 19.17
CA ASP A 237 -8.88 -14.59 18.95
C ASP A 237 -8.70 -14.21 17.48
N LEU A 238 -7.61 -14.67 16.86
CA LEU A 238 -7.36 -14.45 15.45
C LEU A 238 -8.42 -15.13 14.56
N MET A 239 -8.81 -16.34 14.88
CA MET A 239 -9.88 -17.06 14.17
C MET A 239 -11.21 -16.35 14.32
N PHE A 240 -11.56 -15.90 15.52
CA PHE A 240 -12.77 -15.13 15.78
C PHE A 240 -12.77 -13.81 14.99
N PHE A 241 -11.66 -13.08 15.01
CA PHE A 241 -11.49 -11.86 14.23
C PHE A 241 -11.67 -12.10 12.73
N CYS A 242 -11.06 -13.17 12.19
CA CYS A 242 -11.13 -13.50 10.77
C CYS A 242 -12.49 -14.06 10.32
N ASN A 243 -13.29 -14.59 11.24
CA ASN A 243 -14.63 -15.11 10.97
C ASN A 243 -15.75 -14.10 11.24
N ASN A 244 -15.41 -12.91 11.74
CA ASN A 244 -16.41 -11.88 11.98
C ASN A 244 -16.89 -11.30 10.64
N GLU A 245 -18.15 -11.56 10.28
CA GLU A 245 -18.75 -11.12 9.02
C GLU A 245 -18.75 -9.60 8.86
N GLU A 246 -18.93 -8.83 9.94
CA GLU A 246 -18.85 -7.38 9.87
C GLU A 246 -17.45 -6.88 9.50
N ALA A 247 -16.42 -7.58 9.95
CA ALA A 247 -15.04 -7.26 9.60
C ALA A 247 -14.69 -7.75 8.19
N THR A 248 -15.29 -8.84 7.72
CA THR A 248 -14.91 -9.53 6.48
C THR A 248 -15.73 -9.12 5.27
N ASN A 249 -17.02 -8.79 5.43
CA ASN A 249 -17.89 -8.55 4.28
C ASN A 249 -17.62 -7.26 3.52
N ASN A 250 -16.94 -6.28 4.11
CA ASN A 250 -16.89 -4.95 3.53
C ASN A 250 -15.53 -4.50 2.98
N SER A 251 -14.42 -5.16 3.31
CA SER A 251 -13.08 -4.77 2.83
C SER A 251 -12.14 -5.93 2.60
N PHE A 252 -12.47 -7.05 3.12
CA PHE A 252 -11.64 -8.24 3.18
C PHE A 252 -12.08 -9.30 2.14
N GLY A 253 -12.70 -8.91 1.06
CA GLY A 253 -13.37 -9.78 0.08
C GLY A 253 -12.68 -11.12 -0.23
N ASP A 254 -11.37 -11.23 0.04
CA ASP A 254 -10.58 -12.45 -0.13
C ASP A 254 -10.15 -13.09 1.20
N PHE A 255 -10.61 -12.56 2.35
CA PHE A 255 -10.02 -12.90 3.65
C PHE A 255 -10.76 -13.98 4.43
N TYR A 256 -11.92 -14.37 4.01
CA TYR A 256 -12.74 -15.34 4.74
C TYR A 256 -12.09 -16.73 4.77
N ILE A 257 -11.37 -17.04 5.86
CA ILE A 257 -10.86 -18.38 6.10
C ILE A 257 -11.92 -19.19 6.83
N ARG A 258 -12.84 -19.78 6.09
CA ARG A 258 -13.79 -20.74 6.68
C ARG A 258 -13.03 -21.93 7.25
N ALA A 259 -12.97 -22.01 8.55
CA ALA A 259 -12.38 -23.13 9.26
C ALA A 259 -13.38 -23.67 10.29
N LYS A 260 -13.54 -25.01 10.33
CA LYS A 260 -14.42 -25.67 11.30
C LYS A 260 -13.73 -25.96 12.64
N SER A 261 -12.41 -25.80 12.72
CA SER A 261 -11.61 -26.01 13.91
C SER A 261 -10.36 -25.14 13.90
N ILE A 262 -9.79 -24.88 15.09
CA ILE A 262 -8.54 -24.14 15.24
C ILE A 262 -7.42 -24.76 14.43
N THR A 263 -7.25 -26.06 14.47
CA THR A 263 -6.20 -26.76 13.70
C THR A 263 -6.35 -26.52 12.20
N SER A 264 -7.57 -26.59 11.69
CA SER A 264 -7.85 -26.28 10.28
C SER A 264 -7.58 -24.80 9.96
N PHE A 265 -7.90 -23.88 10.89
CA PHE A 265 -7.64 -22.46 10.75
C PHE A 265 -6.15 -22.17 10.70
N LYS A 266 -5.37 -22.66 11.67
CA LYS A 266 -3.90 -22.51 11.72
C LYS A 266 -3.25 -22.90 10.40
N ASN A 267 -3.59 -24.07 9.89
CA ASN A 267 -3.03 -24.60 8.64
C ASN A 267 -3.40 -23.72 7.43
N LYS A 268 -4.67 -23.33 7.33
CA LYS A 268 -5.15 -22.47 6.24
C LYS A 268 -4.52 -21.07 6.31
N PHE A 269 -4.45 -20.49 7.49
CA PHE A 269 -3.87 -19.15 7.69
C PHE A 269 -2.40 -19.11 7.28
N LYS A 270 -1.58 -20.04 7.83
CA LYS A 270 -0.16 -20.17 7.46
C LYS A 270 0.04 -20.39 5.96
N LYS A 271 -0.78 -21.26 5.36
CA LYS A 271 -0.75 -21.51 3.90
C LYS A 271 -1.12 -20.26 3.11
N THR A 272 -2.13 -19.55 3.54
CA THR A 272 -2.58 -18.32 2.86
C THR A 272 -1.53 -17.22 2.91
N ILE A 273 -0.87 -17.02 4.06
CA ILE A 273 0.25 -16.06 4.16
C ILE A 273 1.36 -16.41 3.16
N LYS A 274 1.79 -17.68 3.14
CA LYS A 274 2.83 -18.13 2.21
C LYS A 274 2.44 -17.86 0.75
N TYR A 275 1.21 -18.19 0.38
CA TYR A 275 0.68 -17.94 -0.96
C TYR A 275 0.65 -16.45 -1.31
N LYS A 276 0.17 -15.61 -0.37
CA LYS A 276 0.11 -14.16 -0.58
C LYS A 276 1.50 -13.51 -0.65
N LEU A 277 2.48 -14.00 0.11
CA LEU A 277 3.87 -13.56 0.00
C LEU A 277 4.47 -13.87 -1.37
N VAL A 278 4.17 -15.04 -1.93
CA VAL A 278 4.60 -15.38 -3.30
C VAL A 278 3.98 -14.42 -4.32
N ASN A 279 2.70 -14.15 -4.20
CA ASN A 279 2.03 -13.22 -5.09
C ASN A 279 2.58 -11.80 -4.93
N MET A 280 2.81 -11.34 -3.69
CA MET A 280 3.42 -10.05 -3.43
C MET A 280 4.79 -9.90 -4.07
N PHE A 281 5.66 -10.91 -3.92
CA PHE A 281 6.95 -10.91 -4.58
C PHE A 281 6.80 -10.87 -6.11
N LYS A 282 5.91 -11.68 -6.67
CA LYS A 282 5.60 -11.69 -8.10
C LYS A 282 5.14 -10.31 -8.59
N ASP A 283 4.25 -9.66 -7.86
CA ASP A 283 3.70 -8.36 -8.24
C ASP A 283 4.77 -7.25 -8.15
N ILE A 284 5.62 -7.29 -7.09
CA ILE A 284 6.78 -6.40 -6.96
C ILE A 284 7.71 -6.57 -8.16
N MET A 285 8.07 -7.81 -8.49
CA MET A 285 8.97 -8.09 -9.61
C MET A 285 8.35 -7.69 -10.94
N HIS A 286 7.09 -8.01 -11.16
CA HIS A 286 6.38 -7.65 -12.39
C HIS A 286 6.33 -6.13 -12.58
N THR A 287 6.07 -5.38 -11.52
CA THR A 287 6.10 -3.92 -11.56
C THR A 287 7.51 -3.40 -11.78
N SER A 288 8.51 -4.02 -11.16
CA SER A 288 9.93 -3.64 -11.33
C SER A 288 10.42 -3.83 -12.77
N PHE A 289 9.87 -4.80 -13.49
CA PHE A 289 10.23 -5.05 -14.89
C PHE A 289 9.87 -3.91 -15.85
N LEU A 290 8.96 -3.03 -15.44
CA LEU A 290 8.66 -1.82 -16.19
C LEU A 290 9.83 -0.80 -16.12
N PHE A 291 10.68 -0.93 -15.12
CA PHE A 291 11.85 -0.07 -14.90
C PHE A 291 13.12 -0.61 -15.54
N TYR A 292 13.29 -1.94 -15.58
CA TYR A 292 14.48 -2.62 -16.09
C TYR A 292 14.31 -3.09 -17.55
N GLU A 293 15.43 -3.37 -18.23
CA GLU A 293 15.40 -3.82 -19.63
C GLU A 293 14.95 -5.29 -19.81
N PRO A 294 14.41 -5.65 -20.99
CA PRO A 294 13.75 -6.93 -21.23
C PRO A 294 14.57 -8.20 -21.00
N ASP A 295 15.91 -8.17 -21.11
CA ASP A 295 16.75 -9.38 -20.98
C ASP A 295 16.93 -9.81 -19.51
N ASP A 296 16.89 -8.89 -18.57
CA ASP A 296 16.87 -9.22 -17.14
C ASP A 296 15.52 -9.78 -16.72
N ILE A 297 14.45 -9.39 -17.41
CA ILE A 297 13.08 -9.85 -17.19
C ILE A 297 12.94 -11.35 -17.40
N LYS A 298 13.52 -11.91 -18.48
CA LYS A 298 13.43 -13.36 -18.78
C LYS A 298 14.10 -14.22 -17.71
N LYS A 299 15.25 -13.78 -17.21
CA LYS A 299 15.97 -14.50 -16.16
C LYS A 299 15.18 -14.50 -14.86
N GLU A 300 14.59 -13.36 -14.50
CA GLU A 300 13.81 -13.25 -13.29
C GLU A 300 12.43 -13.91 -13.39
N HIS A 301 11.78 -13.86 -14.53
CA HIS A 301 10.53 -14.61 -14.73
C HIS A 301 10.75 -16.11 -14.49
N ASN A 302 11.85 -16.66 -14.97
CA ASN A 302 12.23 -18.05 -14.71
C ASN A 302 12.57 -18.31 -13.24
N PHE A 303 13.20 -17.36 -12.56
CA PHE A 303 13.48 -17.45 -11.12
C PHE A 303 12.20 -17.40 -10.31
N ILE A 304 11.28 -16.46 -10.59
CA ILE A 304 9.99 -16.34 -9.94
C ILE A 304 9.16 -17.61 -10.16
N LYS A 305 9.15 -18.14 -11.38
CA LYS A 305 8.46 -19.40 -11.71
C LYS A 305 9.01 -20.55 -10.87
N LYS A 306 10.34 -20.69 -10.78
CA LYS A 306 10.99 -21.72 -9.95
C LYS A 306 10.70 -21.54 -8.46
N MET A 307 10.71 -20.30 -7.94
CA MET A 307 10.34 -20.02 -6.56
C MET A 307 8.88 -20.35 -6.28
N HIS A 308 7.98 -20.01 -7.20
CA HIS A 308 6.55 -20.33 -7.10
C HIS A 308 6.31 -21.84 -7.06
N GLU A 309 6.96 -22.57 -7.97
CA GLU A 309 6.90 -24.05 -8.01
C GLU A 309 7.49 -24.68 -6.74
N ALA A 310 8.59 -24.16 -6.22
CA ALA A 310 9.22 -24.66 -5.00
C ALA A 310 8.40 -24.39 -3.73
N LEU A 311 7.69 -23.25 -3.65
CA LEU A 311 6.79 -22.92 -2.56
C LEU A 311 5.50 -23.73 -2.59
N ILE A 312 4.91 -23.92 -3.77
CA ILE A 312 3.71 -24.76 -3.94
C ILE A 312 4.03 -26.22 -3.62
N ASN A 313 5.20 -26.70 -4.05
CA ASN A 313 5.61 -28.10 -3.85
C ASN A 313 6.25 -28.37 -2.49
N GLY A 314 6.29 -27.41 -1.58
CA GLY A 314 6.85 -27.57 -0.23
C GLY A 314 8.38 -27.79 -0.19
N LYS A 315 9.09 -27.50 -1.29
CA LYS A 315 10.54 -27.70 -1.41
C LYS A 315 11.38 -26.58 -0.80
N ILE A 316 10.78 -25.43 -0.48
CA ILE A 316 11.44 -24.38 0.29
C ILE A 316 10.98 -24.54 1.73
N ARG A 317 11.87 -25.06 2.59
CA ARG A 317 11.79 -24.89 4.03
C ARG A 317 12.18 -23.43 4.30
N THR A 318 11.22 -22.64 4.74
CA THR A 318 11.46 -21.29 5.28
C THR A 318 12.06 -21.42 6.66
#